data_bba2191dde08f230e7b2247fbd79ff49
#
_entry.id   bba2191dde08f230e7b2247fbd79ff49
#
_cell.length_a   1.000
_cell.length_b   1.000
_cell.length_c   1.000
_cell.angle_alpha   90.00
_cell.angle_beta   90.00
_cell.angle_gamma   90.00
#
_symmetry.space_group_name_H-M   'P 1'
#
loop_
_entity.id
_entity.type
_entity.pdbx_description
1 polymer ?
#
loop_
_entity_poly.entity_id
_entity_poly.type
_entity_poly.pdbx_seq_one_letter_code
_entity_poly.pdbx_strand_id
1 'polypeptide(L)'
;VVDECCFTRVGIASYFADSGITTIKCCHSIEYATSLLASFQPSHILVNLSNQCRYNEADAQLQAFMEASQSALLFIYLDTPYPYSEAPMRIADNAFLFNKSILPLTLRTLRENPLALADDGEERSLFSPQELTVMKYWMAEMPNYRIAKK
;
A
#
# COMPACT_ATOMS: atom_id res chain seq x y z
N VAL A 1 -1.26 -8.95 4.05
CA VAL A 1 -1.55 -7.72 4.81
C VAL A 1 -0.33 -7.34 5.63
N VAL A 2 0.18 -6.14 5.43
CA VAL A 2 1.35 -5.61 6.13
C VAL A 2 0.96 -4.35 6.88
N ASP A 3 0.88 -4.43 8.21
CA ASP A 3 0.53 -3.32 9.08
C ASP A 3 1.07 -3.58 10.49
N GLU A 4 1.61 -2.56 11.14
CA GLU A 4 2.04 -2.67 12.54
C GLU A 4 0.87 -2.88 13.49
N CYS A 5 -0.30 -2.34 13.17
CA CYS A 5 -1.50 -2.45 13.98
C CYS A 5 -2.10 -3.85 13.88
N CYS A 6 -2.06 -4.61 14.98
CA CYS A 6 -2.64 -5.95 15.01
C CYS A 6 -4.15 -5.95 14.77
N PHE A 7 -4.86 -4.93 15.23
CA PHE A 7 -6.31 -4.82 15.02
C PHE A 7 -6.66 -4.66 13.54
N THR A 8 -5.87 -3.87 12.81
CA THR A 8 -6.06 -3.71 11.37
C THR A 8 -5.78 -5.03 10.64
N ARG A 9 -4.69 -5.72 10.98
CA ARG A 9 -4.38 -7.03 10.38
C ARG A 9 -5.50 -8.04 10.61
N VAL A 10 -5.97 -8.17 11.83
CA VAL A 10 -7.04 -9.10 12.19
C VAL A 10 -8.33 -8.71 11.49
N GLY A 11 -8.68 -7.44 11.46
CA GLY A 11 -9.88 -6.95 10.80
C GLY A 11 -9.91 -7.26 9.31
N ILE A 12 -8.82 -6.98 8.60
CA ILE A 12 -8.71 -7.25 7.16
C ILE A 12 -8.76 -8.76 6.90
N ALA A 13 -8.00 -9.55 7.65
CA ALA A 13 -7.97 -11.00 7.50
C ALA A 13 -9.35 -11.62 7.73
N SER A 14 -10.06 -11.21 8.77
CA SER A 14 -11.41 -11.68 9.08
C SER A 14 -12.40 -11.30 7.97
N TYR A 15 -12.30 -10.09 7.45
CA TYR A 15 -13.17 -9.62 6.39
C TYR A 15 -13.07 -10.50 5.14
N PHE A 16 -11.87 -10.84 4.72
CA PHE A 16 -11.66 -11.70 3.56
C PHE A 16 -11.94 -13.17 3.85
N ALA A 17 -11.66 -13.64 5.05
CA ALA A 17 -11.99 -15.02 5.45
C ALA A 17 -13.50 -15.28 5.39
N ASP A 18 -14.31 -14.31 5.82
CA ASP A 18 -15.77 -14.38 5.73
C ASP A 18 -16.26 -14.45 4.26
N SER A 19 -15.45 -14.01 3.33
CA SER A 19 -15.74 -14.07 1.89
C SER A 19 -15.20 -15.36 1.23
N GLY A 20 -14.68 -16.30 2.01
CA GLY A 20 -14.13 -17.57 1.51
C GLY A 20 -12.66 -17.50 1.07
N ILE A 21 -11.99 -16.37 1.27
CA ILE A 21 -10.55 -16.24 0.99
C ILE A 21 -9.79 -16.74 2.22
N THR A 22 -9.12 -17.87 2.09
CA THR A 22 -8.46 -18.57 3.21
C THR A 22 -6.94 -18.42 3.21
N THR A 23 -6.34 -18.05 2.07
CA THR A 23 -4.88 -17.94 1.95
C THR A 23 -4.46 -16.49 2.19
N ILE A 24 -4.42 -16.10 3.46
CA ILE A 24 -4.06 -14.76 3.89
C ILE A 24 -2.87 -14.83 4.83
N LYS A 25 -1.81 -14.07 4.53
CA LYS A 25 -0.65 -13.89 5.40
C LYS A 25 -0.66 -12.47 5.97
N CYS A 26 -0.37 -12.34 7.25
CA CYS A 26 -0.28 -11.05 7.94
C CYS A 26 1.12 -10.85 8.49
N CYS A 27 1.67 -9.65 8.26
CA CYS A 27 3.00 -9.26 8.68
C CYS A 27 2.94 -7.91 9.40
N HIS A 28 3.81 -7.71 10.38
CA HIS A 28 3.89 -6.47 11.13
C HIS A 28 4.87 -5.45 10.52
N SER A 29 5.73 -5.88 9.60
CA SER A 29 6.74 -5.01 8.97
C SER A 29 6.98 -5.36 7.51
N ILE A 30 7.43 -4.38 6.73
CA ILE A 30 7.82 -4.60 5.33
C ILE A 30 9.07 -5.48 5.20
N GLU A 31 9.97 -5.41 6.16
CA GLU A 31 11.16 -6.26 6.20
C GLU A 31 10.79 -7.75 6.26
N TYR A 32 9.90 -8.09 7.17
CA TYR A 32 9.40 -9.45 7.30
C TYR A 32 8.59 -9.87 6.07
N ALA A 33 7.77 -8.97 5.55
CA ALA A 33 6.98 -9.22 4.35
C ALA A 33 7.88 -9.49 3.14
N THR A 34 8.95 -8.73 2.97
CA THR A 34 9.93 -8.93 1.88
C THR A 34 10.54 -10.33 1.93
N SER A 35 10.90 -10.78 3.12
CA SER A 35 11.41 -12.15 3.32
C SER A 35 10.38 -13.22 2.97
N LEU A 36 9.12 -12.96 3.31
CA LEU A 36 8.03 -13.89 3.06
C LEU A 36 7.69 -14.00 1.57
N LEU A 37 7.84 -12.92 0.81
CA LEU A 37 7.55 -12.89 -0.63
C LEU A 37 8.42 -13.84 -1.45
N ALA A 38 9.55 -14.29 -0.93
CA ALA A 38 10.39 -15.30 -1.57
C ALA A 38 9.70 -16.67 -1.66
N SER A 39 8.87 -17.01 -0.68
CA SER A 39 8.17 -18.30 -0.59
C SER A 39 6.66 -18.20 -0.81
N PHE A 40 6.05 -17.09 -0.46
CA PHE A 40 4.64 -16.81 -0.63
C PHE A 40 4.45 -15.77 -1.72
N GLN A 41 3.77 -16.14 -2.80
CA GLN A 41 3.53 -15.26 -3.95
C GLN A 41 2.07 -14.80 -3.95
N PRO A 42 1.74 -13.70 -3.28
CA PRO A 42 0.37 -13.20 -3.24
C PRO A 42 -0.01 -12.54 -4.56
N SER A 43 -1.29 -12.57 -4.89
CA SER A 43 -1.83 -11.76 -5.99
C SER A 43 -2.06 -10.30 -5.57
N HIS A 44 -2.37 -10.07 -4.30
CA HIS A 44 -2.69 -8.77 -3.74
C HIS A 44 -1.92 -8.56 -2.43
N ILE A 45 -1.41 -7.35 -2.24
CA ILE A 45 -0.75 -6.92 -1.01
C ILE A 45 -1.40 -5.63 -0.53
N LEU A 46 -1.85 -5.63 0.72
CA LEU A 46 -2.34 -4.44 1.43
C LEU A 46 -1.27 -4.04 2.43
N VAL A 47 -0.73 -2.84 2.32
CA VAL A 47 0.40 -2.39 3.14
C VAL A 47 0.20 -0.98 3.67
N ASN A 48 0.43 -0.82 4.97
CA ASN A 48 0.51 0.48 5.63
C ASN A 48 1.96 0.98 5.61
N LEU A 49 2.21 2.07 4.92
CA LEU A 49 3.54 2.67 4.83
C LEU A 49 3.68 3.96 5.65
N SER A 50 2.72 4.28 6.51
CA SER A 50 2.72 5.53 7.30
C SER A 50 3.98 5.74 8.12
N ASN A 51 4.56 4.67 8.65
CA ASN A 51 5.72 4.72 9.53
C ASN A 51 7.05 4.41 8.85
N GLN A 52 7.02 3.88 7.63
CA GLN A 52 8.21 3.33 6.98
C GLN A 52 9.16 4.39 6.41
N CYS A 53 8.67 5.59 6.16
CA CYS A 53 9.44 6.63 5.48
C CYS A 53 10.06 7.65 6.42
N ARG A 54 10.08 7.39 7.73
CA ARG A 54 10.57 8.34 8.74
C ARG A 54 12.09 8.34 8.92
N TYR A 55 12.76 7.30 8.44
CA TYR A 55 14.20 7.11 8.67
C TYR A 55 14.93 6.83 7.35
N ASN A 56 16.16 7.27 7.25
CA ASN A 56 16.98 7.08 6.05
C ASN A 56 17.22 5.59 5.70
N GLU A 57 17.26 4.72 6.69
CA GLU A 57 17.39 3.27 6.48
C GLU A 57 16.14 2.64 5.87
N ALA A 58 15.00 3.29 6.04
CA ALA A 58 13.72 2.82 5.49
C ALA A 58 13.68 2.85 3.97
N ASP A 59 14.49 3.68 3.32
CA ASP A 59 14.51 3.79 1.85
C ASP A 59 14.98 2.51 1.19
N ALA A 60 16.04 1.88 1.70
CA ALA A 60 16.53 0.62 1.14
C ALA A 60 15.54 -0.53 1.37
N GLN A 61 14.93 -0.59 2.54
CA GLN A 61 13.91 -1.58 2.87
C GLN A 61 12.66 -1.41 2.02
N LEU A 62 12.21 -0.17 1.85
CA LEU A 62 11.05 0.14 1.01
C LEU A 62 11.31 -0.23 -0.44
N GLN A 63 12.49 0.11 -0.96
CA GLN A 63 12.86 -0.24 -2.33
C GLN A 63 12.89 -1.76 -2.53
N ALA A 64 13.51 -2.49 -1.62
CA ALA A 64 13.56 -3.95 -1.66
C ALA A 64 12.16 -4.57 -1.63
N PHE A 65 11.27 -4.02 -0.80
CA PHE A 65 9.87 -4.45 -0.74
C PHE A 65 9.13 -4.18 -2.05
N MET A 66 9.28 -3.00 -2.61
CA MET A 66 8.65 -2.63 -3.89
C MET A 66 9.14 -3.51 -5.03
N GLU A 67 10.43 -3.82 -5.08
CA GLU A 67 11.00 -4.73 -6.07
C GLU A 67 10.47 -6.16 -5.90
N ALA A 68 10.41 -6.65 -4.67
CA ALA A 68 9.92 -8.00 -4.37
C ALA A 68 8.41 -8.15 -4.66
N SER A 69 7.64 -7.06 -4.65
CA SER A 69 6.20 -7.07 -4.84
C SER A 69 5.75 -6.75 -6.27
N GLN A 70 6.66 -6.65 -7.23
CA GLN A 70 6.34 -6.25 -8.62
C GLN A 70 5.34 -7.16 -9.31
N SER A 71 5.27 -8.43 -8.95
CA SER A 71 4.34 -9.39 -9.54
C SER A 71 2.93 -9.38 -8.91
N ALA A 72 2.75 -8.60 -7.85
CA ALA A 72 1.49 -8.47 -7.13
C ALA A 72 0.85 -7.10 -7.37
N LEU A 73 -0.47 -7.02 -7.17
CA LEU A 73 -1.16 -5.73 -7.05
C LEU A 73 -0.94 -5.19 -5.64
N LEU A 74 -0.37 -4.01 -5.54
CA LEU A 74 0.05 -3.39 -4.30
C LEU A 74 -0.90 -2.26 -3.92
N PHE A 75 -1.55 -2.37 -2.78
CA PHE A 75 -2.47 -1.39 -2.23
C PHE A 75 -1.86 -0.74 -1.01
N ILE A 76 -1.33 0.45 -1.18
CA ILE A 76 -0.65 1.22 -0.15
C ILE A 76 -1.65 2.16 0.50
N TYR A 77 -1.76 2.12 1.82
CA TYR A 77 -2.58 3.08 2.55
C TYR A 77 -1.78 3.78 3.65
N LEU A 78 -2.22 4.99 3.97
CA LEU A 78 -1.56 5.87 4.92
C LEU A 78 -2.54 6.32 6.00
N ASP A 79 -2.08 6.36 7.25
CA ASP A 79 -2.79 6.89 8.42
C ASP A 79 -2.65 8.42 8.53
N THR A 80 -2.82 9.12 7.44
CA THR A 80 -2.59 10.56 7.36
C THR A 80 -3.76 11.21 6.64
N PRO A 81 -4.00 12.53 6.81
CA PRO A 81 -5.07 13.18 6.08
C PRO A 81 -4.85 13.27 4.57
N TYR A 82 -3.69 12.90 4.09
CA TYR A 82 -3.33 12.94 2.67
C TYR A 82 -2.87 11.57 2.18
N PRO A 83 -3.03 11.24 0.88
CA PRO A 83 -3.74 12.02 -0.13
C PRO A 83 -5.25 12.00 0.09
N TYR A 84 -5.90 13.09 -0.23
CA TYR A 84 -7.36 13.15 -0.28
C TYR A 84 -7.84 12.53 -1.60
N SER A 85 -8.46 11.37 -1.51
CA SER A 85 -9.09 10.73 -2.66
C SER A 85 -10.28 9.91 -2.19
N GLU A 86 -11.34 9.89 -2.96
CA GLU A 86 -12.51 9.05 -2.72
C GLU A 86 -12.30 7.60 -3.20
N ALA A 87 -11.25 7.37 -3.96
CA ALA A 87 -10.87 6.07 -4.48
C ALA A 87 -9.35 5.91 -4.50
N PRO A 88 -8.83 4.68 -4.49
CA PRO A 88 -7.41 4.44 -4.65
C PRO A 88 -6.85 5.07 -5.92
N MET A 89 -5.72 5.75 -5.78
CA MET A 89 -5.04 6.44 -6.86
C MET A 89 -3.90 5.58 -7.38
N ARG A 90 -3.89 5.31 -8.67
CA ARG A 90 -2.81 4.53 -9.30
C ARG A 90 -1.52 5.33 -9.33
N ILE A 91 -0.45 4.77 -8.76
CA ILE A 91 0.86 5.42 -8.68
C ILE A 91 1.95 4.69 -9.48
N ALA A 92 1.69 3.45 -9.86
CA ALA A 92 2.54 2.65 -10.72
C ALA A 92 1.69 1.58 -11.41
N ASP A 93 2.26 0.80 -12.32
CA ASP A 93 1.53 -0.23 -13.06
C ASP A 93 0.80 -1.22 -12.15
N ASN A 94 1.40 -1.54 -11.01
CA ASN A 94 0.87 -2.51 -10.06
C ASN A 94 0.55 -1.91 -8.69
N ALA A 95 0.63 -0.59 -8.52
CA ALA A 95 0.52 0.02 -7.20
C ALA A 95 -0.52 1.13 -7.14
N PHE A 96 -1.27 1.14 -6.04
CA PHE A 96 -2.32 2.11 -5.73
C PHE A 96 -2.07 2.71 -4.36
N LEU A 97 -2.38 3.99 -4.21
CA LEU A 97 -2.23 4.73 -2.97
C LEU A 97 -3.58 5.31 -2.53
N PHE A 98 -3.90 5.17 -1.26
CA PHE A 98 -5.12 5.73 -0.69
C PHE A 98 -4.98 6.06 0.79
N ASN A 99 -5.93 6.82 1.31
CA ASN A 99 -5.99 7.12 2.72
C ASN A 99 -6.70 5.99 3.48
N LYS A 100 -6.23 5.66 4.67
CA LYS A 100 -6.83 4.60 5.51
C LYS A 100 -8.32 4.83 5.77
N SER A 101 -8.79 6.06 5.72
CA SER A 101 -10.22 6.39 5.89
C SER A 101 -11.11 5.69 4.87
N ILE A 102 -10.60 5.41 3.67
CA ILE A 102 -11.34 4.67 2.63
C ILE A 102 -10.96 3.19 2.56
N LEU A 103 -10.23 2.68 3.54
CA LEU A 103 -9.86 1.26 3.59
C LEU A 103 -11.09 0.33 3.54
N PRO A 104 -12.17 0.57 4.31
CA PRO A 104 -13.36 -0.29 4.22
C PRO A 104 -13.96 -0.33 2.81
N LEU A 105 -14.03 0.80 2.13
CA LEU A 105 -14.53 0.88 0.75
C LEU A 105 -13.60 0.13 -0.22
N THR A 106 -12.31 0.28 -0.06
CA THR A 106 -11.31 -0.42 -0.88
C THR A 106 -11.38 -1.93 -0.69
N LEU A 107 -11.50 -2.41 0.55
CA LEU A 107 -11.67 -3.82 0.85
C LEU A 107 -12.93 -4.40 0.21
N ARG A 108 -14.02 -3.65 0.26
CA ARG A 108 -15.27 -4.04 -0.39
C ARG A 108 -15.13 -4.17 -1.90
N THR A 109 -14.48 -3.20 -2.54
CA THR A 109 -14.21 -3.22 -3.97
C THR A 109 -13.36 -4.44 -4.35
N LEU A 110 -12.31 -4.72 -3.61
CA LEU A 110 -11.44 -5.87 -3.83
C LEU A 110 -12.15 -7.20 -3.64
N ARG A 111 -13.08 -7.27 -2.68
CA ARG A 111 -13.88 -8.48 -2.44
C ARG A 111 -14.87 -8.74 -3.59
N GLU A 112 -15.55 -7.70 -4.06
CA GLU A 112 -16.55 -7.80 -5.11
C GLU A 112 -15.91 -8.03 -6.49
N ASN A 113 -14.80 -7.36 -6.77
CA ASN A 113 -14.07 -7.51 -8.02
C ASN A 113 -12.56 -7.27 -7.81
N PRO A 114 -11.78 -8.33 -7.57
CA PRO A 114 -10.34 -8.19 -7.28
C PRO A 114 -9.52 -7.48 -8.36
N LEU A 115 -9.98 -7.48 -9.60
CA LEU A 115 -9.25 -6.87 -10.72
C LEU A 115 -9.85 -5.54 -11.19
N ALA A 116 -10.90 -5.04 -10.55
CA ALA A 116 -11.60 -3.83 -10.99
C ALA A 116 -10.68 -2.60 -11.09
N LEU A 117 -9.75 -2.47 -10.16
CA LEU A 117 -8.83 -1.34 -10.12
C LEU A 117 -7.66 -1.50 -11.11
N ALA A 118 -7.32 -2.73 -11.46
CA ALA A 118 -6.26 -3.04 -12.41
C ALA A 118 -6.71 -2.85 -13.87
N ASP A 119 -8.00 -3.05 -14.13
CA ASP A 119 -8.60 -2.99 -15.47
C ASP A 119 -8.98 -1.58 -15.93
N ASP A 120 -8.81 -0.56 -15.10
CA ASP A 120 -8.97 0.83 -15.50
C ASP A 120 -7.85 1.21 -16.50
N GLY A 121 -8.06 0.80 -17.74
CA GLY A 121 -7.12 0.88 -18.86
C GLY A 121 -6.85 2.27 -19.42
N GLU A 122 -7.10 3.31 -18.66
CA GLU A 122 -6.58 4.62 -19.01
C GLU A 122 -5.08 4.64 -18.75
N GLU A 123 -4.34 4.95 -19.80
CA GLU A 123 -2.92 5.26 -19.71
C GLU A 123 -2.71 6.39 -18.70
N ARG A 124 -2.52 6.03 -17.45
CA ARG A 124 -2.06 6.99 -16.45
C ARG A 124 -0.55 7.04 -16.52
N SER A 125 -0.05 8.23 -16.68
CA SER A 125 1.38 8.46 -16.64
C SER A 125 1.97 7.87 -15.37
N LEU A 126 2.93 6.99 -15.53
CA LEU A 126 3.76 6.52 -14.43
C LEU A 126 4.42 7.72 -13.76
N PHE A 127 4.48 7.70 -12.44
CA PHE A 127 5.23 8.72 -11.72
C PHE A 127 6.69 8.67 -12.12
N SER A 128 7.23 9.84 -12.48
CA SER A 128 8.66 9.99 -12.68
C SER A 128 9.43 9.74 -11.37
N PRO A 129 10.75 9.47 -11.41
CA PRO A 129 11.56 9.36 -10.19
C PRO A 129 11.44 10.59 -9.27
N GLN A 130 11.26 11.79 -9.85
CA GLN A 130 11.05 13.01 -9.06
C GLN A 130 9.70 13.01 -8.34
N GLU A 131 8.65 12.55 -8.98
CA GLU A 131 7.31 12.41 -8.39
C GLU A 131 7.30 11.36 -7.29
N LEU A 132 8.00 10.25 -7.47
CA LEU A 132 8.19 9.26 -6.42
C LEU A 132 8.94 9.84 -5.22
N THR A 133 9.90 10.71 -5.45
CA THR A 133 10.63 11.42 -4.38
C THR A 133 9.69 12.36 -3.62
N VAL A 134 8.87 13.14 -4.33
CA VAL A 134 7.86 14.01 -3.71
C VAL A 134 6.87 13.17 -2.88
N MET A 135 6.45 12.04 -3.40
CA MET A 135 5.56 11.13 -2.69
C MET A 135 6.20 10.56 -1.43
N LYS A 136 7.50 10.25 -1.45
CA LYS A 136 8.24 9.87 -0.25
C LYS A 136 8.23 10.97 0.81
N TYR A 137 8.41 12.23 0.41
CA TYR A 137 8.31 13.36 1.32
C TYR A 137 6.90 13.49 1.92
N TRP A 138 5.88 13.28 1.12
CA TRP A 138 4.51 13.26 1.65
C TRP A 138 4.31 12.16 2.69
N MET A 139 4.83 10.97 2.43
CA MET A 139 4.73 9.85 3.37
C MET A 139 5.55 10.09 4.63
N ALA A 140 6.72 10.75 4.53
CA ALA A 140 7.63 10.97 5.64
C ALA A 140 7.25 12.17 6.50
N GLU A 141 6.72 13.22 5.93
CA GLU A 141 6.55 14.53 6.55
C GLU A 141 5.15 15.10 6.44
N MET A 142 4.21 14.34 6.84
CA MET A 142 2.85 14.85 6.98
C MET A 142 2.74 15.77 8.20
N PRO A 143 2.18 16.95 8.08
CA PRO A 143 1.40 17.54 7.00
C PRO A 143 2.24 18.29 5.94
N ASN A 144 1.61 18.57 4.78
CA ASN A 144 2.23 19.16 3.59
C ASN A 144 2.96 20.49 3.80
N TYR A 145 2.58 21.30 4.78
CA TYR A 145 3.25 22.59 5.01
C TYR A 145 4.73 22.42 5.37
N ARG A 146 5.13 21.26 5.90
CA ARG A 146 6.53 20.96 6.21
C ARG A 146 7.35 20.72 4.94
N ILE A 147 6.73 20.18 3.92
CA ILE A 147 7.37 19.97 2.61
C ILE A 147 7.67 21.32 1.96
N ALA A 148 6.72 22.26 2.03
CA ALA A 148 6.87 23.59 1.44
C ALA A 148 7.96 24.44 2.11
N LYS A 149 8.36 24.14 3.34
CA LYS A 149 9.41 24.85 4.08
C LYS A 149 10.81 24.32 3.82
N LYS A 150 10.92 23.21 3.18
CA LYS A 150 12.20 22.61 2.80
C LYS A 150 12.53 22.91 1.35
#